data_d9c3a209fbf58b3852ed7e560ac91394
#
_entry.id   d9c3a209fbf58b3852ed7e560ac91394
#
_cell.length_a   1.000
_cell.length_b   1.000
_cell.length_c   1.000
_cell.angle_alpha   90.00
_cell.angle_beta   90.00
_cell.angle_gamma   90.00
#
_symmetry.space_group_name_H-M   'P 1'
#
loop_
_entity.id
_entity.type
_entity.pdbx_description
1 polymer ?
#
loop_
_entity_poly.entity_id
_entity_poly.type
_entity_poly.pdbx_seq_one_letter_code
_entity_poly.pdbx_strand_id
1 'polypeptide(L)'
;MLRTESRAVMALATGLLLLLGGWLAGAEQDKAPPRIHKEPFAVAGRPAFVIRPPEKIIEPIPWVLYAPTLGTNLPGKSEAWMFERFLGAGIAIAGVNVGESYGSPDGRKTYTALYEKLVKDEGFDTKVSLLARSRGGLMLYCWAAENPEKIRCITGIYPVCNLASYPGLRRACGAYGMTQGQLAEALVKHNPVDRLAPLAAAGVPIFHIHGDKDRVVPLAANSGLVAERYKAAGGLMELEVASGQGHNMWRGFFESERLVNFLVSYAADVPYGYVGSWR
;
A
#
# COMPACT_ATOMS: atom_id res chain seq x y z
N MET A 1 -69.65 -8.80 71.26
CA MET A 1 -70.22 -10.18 71.15
C MET A 1 -69.80 -10.76 69.82
N LEU A 2 -69.25 -11.97 69.90
CA LEU A 2 -68.99 -12.96 68.85
C LEU A 2 -67.78 -12.72 67.93
N ARG A 3 -66.68 -13.41 68.29
CA ARG A 3 -66.08 -14.69 67.84
C ARG A 3 -65.55 -14.65 66.41
N THR A 4 -64.31 -14.50 66.32
CA THR A 4 -63.23 -15.39 65.87
C THR A 4 -63.59 -16.58 65.01
N GLU A 5 -63.05 -16.70 63.85
CA GLU A 5 -62.45 -17.96 63.38
C GLU A 5 -61.30 -17.73 62.39
N SER A 6 -60.20 -18.35 62.76
CA SER A 6 -58.97 -18.48 61.99
C SER A 6 -59.15 -19.51 60.89
N ARG A 7 -58.70 -19.21 59.66
CA ARG A 7 -58.37 -20.26 58.67
C ARG A 7 -57.03 -19.98 58.08
N ALA A 8 -56.11 -20.86 58.40
CA ALA A 8 -54.81 -20.96 57.78
C ALA A 8 -54.96 -21.43 56.33
N VAL A 9 -54.33 -20.73 55.41
CA VAL A 9 -54.14 -21.18 54.03
C VAL A 9 -52.66 -21.43 53.83
N MET A 10 -52.37 -22.67 53.57
CA MET A 10 -51.04 -23.20 53.24
C MET A 10 -50.67 -22.71 51.85
N ALA A 11 -49.61 -21.90 51.72
CA ALA A 11 -49.07 -21.50 50.43
C ALA A 11 -47.98 -22.50 50.01
N LEU A 12 -48.27 -23.22 48.94
CA LEU A 12 -47.30 -24.02 48.21
C LEU A 12 -46.29 -23.08 47.52
N ALA A 13 -45.02 -23.16 47.91
CA ALA A 13 -43.91 -22.53 47.24
C ALA A 13 -43.51 -23.39 46.03
N THR A 14 -43.87 -22.98 44.85
CA THR A 14 -43.33 -23.50 43.58
C THR A 14 -42.03 -22.79 43.31
N GLY A 15 -40.92 -23.51 43.51
CA GLY A 15 -39.58 -23.04 43.17
C GLY A 15 -39.38 -22.92 41.65
N LEU A 16 -39.23 -21.71 41.17
CA LEU A 16 -38.81 -21.45 39.80
C LEU A 16 -37.28 -21.41 39.74
N LEU A 17 -36.69 -22.50 39.27
CA LEU A 17 -35.26 -22.58 38.98
C LEU A 17 -34.95 -21.74 37.76
N LEU A 18 -34.46 -20.50 37.94
CA LEU A 18 -33.85 -19.70 36.89
C LEU A 18 -32.46 -20.26 36.58
N LEU A 19 -32.37 -21.02 35.49
CA LEU A 19 -31.10 -21.35 34.84
C LEU A 19 -30.51 -20.07 34.24
N LEU A 20 -29.62 -19.41 34.98
CA LEU A 20 -28.71 -18.40 34.49
C LEU A 20 -27.68 -19.09 33.57
N GLY A 21 -28.02 -19.20 32.28
CA GLY A 21 -27.07 -19.52 31.22
C GLY A 21 -26.05 -18.39 31.16
N GLY A 22 -24.91 -18.57 31.83
CA GLY A 22 -23.77 -17.68 31.68
C GLY A 22 -23.24 -17.75 30.25
N TRP A 23 -23.52 -16.73 29.45
CA TRP A 23 -22.76 -16.44 28.25
C TRP A 23 -21.36 -16.03 28.69
N LEU A 24 -20.42 -16.96 28.62
CA LEU A 24 -19.00 -16.65 28.59
C LEU A 24 -18.75 -15.95 27.26
N ALA A 25 -18.92 -14.63 27.22
CA ALA A 25 -18.31 -13.80 26.21
C ALA A 25 -16.80 -13.99 26.40
N GLY A 26 -16.20 -14.84 25.56
CA GLY A 26 -14.75 -14.91 25.44
C GLY A 26 -14.25 -13.49 25.16
N ALA A 27 -13.56 -12.91 26.13
CA ALA A 27 -12.81 -11.69 25.92
C ALA A 27 -11.78 -12.02 24.83
N GLU A 28 -12.06 -11.59 23.59
CA GLU A 28 -11.07 -11.53 22.53
C GLU A 28 -9.96 -10.64 23.08
N GLN A 29 -8.86 -11.25 23.47
CA GLN A 29 -7.70 -10.52 23.95
C GLN A 29 -7.30 -9.57 22.84
N ASP A 30 -7.40 -8.27 23.10
CA ASP A 30 -6.90 -7.19 22.29
C ASP A 30 -5.40 -7.44 22.09
N LYS A 31 -5.05 -8.20 21.05
CA LYS A 31 -3.66 -8.48 20.69
C LYS A 31 -3.06 -7.14 20.30
N ALA A 32 -2.07 -6.71 21.06
CA ALA A 32 -1.30 -5.51 20.71
C ALA A 32 -0.90 -5.60 19.23
N PRO A 33 -1.02 -4.49 18.47
CA PRO A 33 -0.70 -4.50 17.05
C PRO A 33 0.72 -5.05 16.83
N PRO A 34 0.93 -5.85 15.78
CA PRO A 34 2.22 -6.49 15.52
C PRO A 34 3.29 -5.40 15.43
N ARG A 35 4.38 -5.55 16.19
CA ARG A 35 5.50 -4.62 16.13
C ARG A 35 6.11 -4.71 14.74
N ILE A 36 6.07 -3.61 13.97
CA ILE A 36 6.70 -3.50 12.66
C ILE A 36 8.22 -3.61 12.87
N HIS A 37 8.76 -4.80 12.60
CA HIS A 37 10.18 -5.06 12.70
C HIS A 37 10.79 -5.07 11.29
N LYS A 38 11.66 -4.10 11.00
CA LYS A 38 12.42 -4.05 9.76
C LYS A 38 13.66 -4.93 9.90
N GLU A 39 13.77 -5.93 9.03
CA GLU A 39 14.97 -6.75 8.88
C GLU A 39 15.89 -6.04 7.86
N PRO A 40 16.99 -5.39 8.30
CA PRO A 40 17.89 -4.67 7.40
C PRO A 40 18.82 -5.64 6.69
N PHE A 41 19.07 -5.36 5.41
CA PHE A 41 20.11 -6.02 4.62
C PHE A 41 20.65 -5.07 3.56
N ALA A 42 21.56 -5.56 2.71
CA ALA A 42 22.07 -4.80 1.58
C ALA A 42 21.82 -5.55 0.27
N VAL A 43 21.47 -4.80 -0.78
CA VAL A 43 21.36 -5.31 -2.15
C VAL A 43 22.01 -4.33 -3.12
N ALA A 44 22.86 -4.83 -4.02
CA ALA A 44 23.64 -3.99 -4.94
C ALA A 44 24.38 -2.83 -4.22
N GLY A 45 24.91 -3.09 -3.01
CA GLY A 45 25.60 -2.09 -2.17
C GLY A 45 24.68 -1.01 -1.57
N ARG A 46 23.36 -1.17 -1.62
CA ARG A 46 22.38 -0.22 -1.10
C ARG A 46 21.64 -0.79 0.11
N PRO A 47 21.36 0.02 1.14
CA PRO A 47 20.53 -0.40 2.27
C PRO A 47 19.12 -0.77 1.80
N ALA A 48 18.66 -1.93 2.25
CA ALA A 48 17.34 -2.46 1.99
C ALA A 48 16.71 -2.98 3.28
N PHE A 49 15.42 -3.23 3.26
CA PHE A 49 14.70 -3.86 4.37
C PHE A 49 13.60 -4.79 3.86
N VAL A 50 13.27 -5.75 4.70
CA VAL A 50 12.03 -6.54 4.63
C VAL A 50 11.30 -6.41 5.96
N ILE A 51 9.98 -6.43 5.92
CA ILE A 51 9.09 -6.59 7.06
C ILE A 51 8.23 -7.81 6.75
N ARG A 52 8.37 -8.88 7.52
CA ARG A 52 7.63 -10.13 7.31
C ARG A 52 6.35 -10.15 8.14
N PRO A 53 5.29 -10.83 7.66
CA PRO A 53 4.11 -11.10 8.48
C PRO A 53 4.51 -11.86 9.74
N PRO A 54 3.93 -11.54 10.91
CA PRO A 54 4.27 -12.19 12.19
C PRO A 54 3.76 -13.63 12.29
N GLU A 55 2.69 -13.95 11.57
CA GLU A 55 2.02 -15.25 11.58
C GLU A 55 1.81 -15.75 10.15
N LYS A 56 1.75 -17.04 9.98
CA LYS A 56 1.43 -17.81 8.76
C LYS A 56 2.00 -17.22 7.46
N ILE A 57 3.17 -17.69 7.10
CA ILE A 57 3.74 -17.42 5.78
C ILE A 57 2.92 -18.20 4.74
N ILE A 58 2.29 -17.47 3.81
CA ILE A 58 1.70 -18.03 2.60
C ILE A 58 2.83 -18.18 1.59
N GLU A 59 2.99 -19.32 0.99
CA GLU A 59 4.01 -19.50 -0.06
C GLU A 59 3.35 -19.65 -1.44
N PRO A 60 3.88 -18.95 -2.45
CA PRO A 60 4.95 -17.93 -2.38
C PRO A 60 4.50 -16.70 -1.58
N ILE A 61 5.43 -16.03 -0.89
CA ILE A 61 5.13 -14.90 0.01
C ILE A 61 4.62 -13.70 -0.80
N PRO A 62 3.34 -13.29 -0.67
CA PRO A 62 2.86 -12.07 -1.31
C PRO A 62 3.53 -10.84 -0.69
N TRP A 63 3.80 -9.83 -1.52
CA TRP A 63 4.57 -8.69 -1.03
C TRP A 63 4.30 -7.37 -1.71
N VAL A 64 4.68 -6.31 -1.00
CA VAL A 64 4.60 -4.92 -1.44
C VAL A 64 6.02 -4.36 -1.56
N LEU A 65 6.36 -3.81 -2.72
CA LEU A 65 7.52 -2.97 -2.90
C LEU A 65 7.14 -1.50 -2.64
N TYR A 66 7.69 -0.95 -1.57
CA TYR A 66 7.45 0.43 -1.13
C TYR A 66 8.55 1.38 -1.63
N ALA A 67 8.16 2.54 -2.13
CA ALA A 67 9.04 3.66 -2.43
C ALA A 67 8.38 5.02 -2.12
N PRO A 68 9.19 6.02 -1.70
CA PRO A 68 10.65 6.04 -1.64
C PRO A 68 11.16 5.47 -0.31
N THR A 69 12.28 4.78 -0.37
CA THR A 69 13.07 4.42 0.80
C THR A 69 14.26 5.36 0.86
N LEU A 70 14.19 6.38 1.73
CA LEU A 70 15.20 7.44 1.80
C LEU A 70 15.68 7.63 3.24
N GLY A 71 16.98 7.53 3.44
CA GLY A 71 17.58 7.64 4.76
C GLY A 71 17.01 6.60 5.74
N THR A 72 16.92 6.98 7.02
CA THR A 72 16.35 6.12 8.08
C THR A 72 14.85 6.38 8.32
N ASN A 73 14.27 7.40 7.69
CA ASN A 73 12.95 7.94 8.04
C ASN A 73 11.80 7.42 7.17
N LEU A 74 12.07 6.76 6.05
CA LEU A 74 11.04 6.22 5.15
C LEU A 74 11.23 4.73 4.89
N PRO A 75 10.19 3.92 5.02
CA PRO A 75 8.85 4.26 5.54
C PRO A 75 8.90 4.66 7.02
N GLY A 76 8.00 5.56 7.42
CA GLY A 76 7.92 6.13 8.76
C GLY A 76 6.65 5.74 9.53
N LYS A 77 6.34 6.50 10.57
CA LYS A 77 5.14 6.25 11.40
C LYS A 77 3.82 6.44 10.64
N SER A 78 3.82 7.27 9.60
CA SER A 78 2.59 7.51 8.83
C SER A 78 2.12 6.29 8.07
N GLU A 79 3.04 5.43 7.63
CA GLU A 79 2.71 4.20 6.92
C GLU A 79 2.31 3.06 7.87
N ALA A 80 2.48 3.20 9.18
CA ALA A 80 2.30 2.10 10.15
C ALA A 80 0.91 1.47 10.05
N TRP A 81 -0.15 2.30 10.00
CA TRP A 81 -1.53 1.82 9.96
C TRP A 81 -1.81 0.90 8.75
N MET A 82 -1.35 1.27 7.56
CA MET A 82 -1.55 0.43 6.37
C MET A 82 -0.62 -0.78 6.36
N PHE A 83 0.60 -0.64 6.88
CA PHE A 83 1.56 -1.74 6.97
C PHE A 83 1.08 -2.84 7.91
N GLU A 84 0.49 -2.48 9.06
CA GLU A 84 -0.14 -3.44 9.98
C GLU A 84 -1.22 -4.27 9.28
N ARG A 85 -2.00 -3.65 8.40
CA ARG A 85 -3.04 -4.33 7.64
C ARG A 85 -2.48 -5.24 6.55
N PHE A 86 -1.43 -4.82 5.86
CA PHE A 86 -0.74 -5.68 4.90
C PHE A 86 -0.14 -6.91 5.61
N LEU A 87 0.54 -6.70 6.71
CA LEU A 87 1.14 -7.77 7.52
C LEU A 87 0.06 -8.72 8.09
N GLY A 88 -1.05 -8.16 8.58
CA GLY A 88 -2.19 -8.94 9.05
C GLY A 88 -2.85 -9.78 7.95
N ALA A 89 -2.75 -9.35 6.69
CA ALA A 89 -3.19 -10.10 5.51
C ALA A 89 -2.14 -11.12 5.01
N GLY A 90 -1.01 -11.29 5.71
CA GLY A 90 0.07 -12.18 5.30
C GLY A 90 0.97 -11.62 4.20
N ILE A 91 0.91 -10.30 3.93
CA ILE A 91 1.65 -9.64 2.87
C ILE A 91 2.91 -8.99 3.47
N ALA A 92 4.09 -9.36 2.98
CA ALA A 92 5.35 -8.75 3.38
C ALA A 92 5.54 -7.37 2.74
N ILE A 93 6.40 -6.53 3.34
CA ILE A 93 6.76 -5.23 2.79
C ILE A 93 8.27 -5.17 2.62
N ALA A 94 8.73 -4.70 1.46
CA ALA A 94 10.15 -4.53 1.19
C ALA A 94 10.43 -3.17 0.55
N GLY A 95 11.66 -2.72 0.69
CA GLY A 95 12.13 -1.51 0.04
C GLY A 95 13.65 -1.41 0.00
N VAL A 96 14.16 -0.61 -0.92
CA VAL A 96 15.58 -0.35 -1.08
C VAL A 96 15.84 1.13 -1.30
N ASN A 97 16.91 1.63 -0.67
CA ASN A 97 17.33 3.02 -0.82
C ASN A 97 18.08 3.23 -2.13
N VAL A 98 17.40 3.74 -3.13
CA VAL A 98 17.98 4.10 -4.44
C VAL A 98 18.44 5.56 -4.49
N GLY A 99 18.44 6.27 -3.36
CA GLY A 99 18.68 7.71 -3.31
C GLY A 99 17.62 8.51 -4.08
N GLU A 100 17.96 9.72 -4.48
CA GLU A 100 17.13 10.57 -5.35
C GLU A 100 17.28 10.16 -6.82
N SER A 101 16.91 8.90 -7.11
CA SER A 101 17.06 8.35 -8.47
C SER A 101 16.08 8.91 -9.48
N TYR A 102 14.95 9.46 -9.03
CA TYR A 102 13.86 9.95 -9.91
C TYR A 102 13.44 8.96 -11.01
N GLY A 103 13.63 7.64 -10.76
CA GLY A 103 13.33 6.61 -11.74
C GLY A 103 14.41 6.40 -12.81
N SER A 104 15.63 6.86 -12.58
CA SER A 104 16.79 6.68 -13.47
C SER A 104 17.12 5.19 -13.71
N PRO A 105 17.86 4.87 -14.79
CA PRO A 105 18.27 3.50 -15.08
C PRO A 105 18.98 2.79 -13.93
N ASP A 106 19.86 3.49 -13.19
CA ASP A 106 20.57 2.88 -12.06
C ASP A 106 19.65 2.60 -10.86
N GLY A 107 18.67 3.49 -10.60
CA GLY A 107 17.62 3.22 -9.62
C GLY A 107 16.81 1.96 -9.99
N ARG A 108 16.41 1.83 -11.26
CA ARG A 108 15.66 0.65 -11.76
C ARG A 108 16.46 -0.65 -11.63
N LYS A 109 17.78 -0.64 -11.96
CA LYS A 109 18.66 -1.80 -11.76
C LYS A 109 18.70 -2.24 -10.29
N THR A 110 18.72 -1.28 -9.36
CA THR A 110 18.71 -1.60 -7.92
C THR A 110 17.38 -2.24 -7.49
N TYR A 111 16.24 -1.78 -8.02
CA TYR A 111 14.94 -2.46 -7.77
C TYR A 111 14.90 -3.86 -8.38
N THR A 112 15.46 -4.05 -9.56
CA THR A 112 15.61 -5.39 -10.16
C THR A 112 16.44 -6.31 -9.28
N ALA A 113 17.56 -5.84 -8.74
CA ALA A 113 18.40 -6.63 -7.84
C ALA A 113 17.65 -6.99 -6.53
N LEU A 114 16.85 -6.08 -5.97
CA LEU A 114 16.00 -6.39 -4.82
C LEU A 114 14.96 -7.46 -5.16
N TYR A 115 14.24 -7.28 -6.27
CA TYR A 115 13.25 -8.23 -6.75
C TYR A 115 13.87 -9.62 -6.93
N GLU A 116 15.00 -9.71 -7.63
CA GLU A 116 15.65 -11.00 -7.88
C GLU A 116 16.08 -11.68 -6.58
N LYS A 117 16.67 -10.93 -5.64
CA LYS A 117 17.04 -11.47 -4.34
C LYS A 117 15.85 -12.07 -3.59
N LEU A 118 14.75 -11.32 -3.48
CA LEU A 118 13.58 -11.77 -2.71
C LEU A 118 12.87 -12.95 -3.37
N VAL A 119 12.70 -12.92 -4.69
CA VAL A 119 12.00 -13.97 -5.43
C VAL A 119 12.84 -15.26 -5.52
N LYS A 120 14.14 -15.14 -5.84
CA LYS A 120 14.98 -16.33 -6.08
C LYS A 120 15.48 -16.96 -4.78
N ASP A 121 15.84 -16.11 -3.79
CA ASP A 121 16.56 -16.59 -2.61
C ASP A 121 15.63 -16.74 -1.38
N GLU A 122 14.48 -16.04 -1.34
CA GLU A 122 13.70 -15.90 -0.12
C GLU A 122 12.22 -16.30 -0.26
N GLY A 123 11.82 -16.91 -1.40
CA GLY A 123 10.49 -17.48 -1.62
C GLY A 123 9.35 -16.49 -1.82
N PHE A 124 9.67 -15.24 -2.19
CA PHE A 124 8.65 -14.24 -2.48
C PHE A 124 7.94 -14.49 -3.82
N ASP A 125 6.68 -14.06 -3.92
CA ASP A 125 5.89 -14.18 -5.15
C ASP A 125 6.58 -13.45 -6.31
N THR A 126 6.52 -14.05 -7.48
CA THR A 126 7.04 -13.48 -8.73
C THR A 126 6.27 -12.24 -9.18
N LYS A 127 5.06 -12.02 -8.67
CA LYS A 127 4.29 -10.80 -8.91
C LYS A 127 4.23 -9.94 -7.64
N VAL A 128 4.74 -8.72 -7.74
CA VAL A 128 4.80 -7.76 -6.65
C VAL A 128 3.73 -6.68 -6.75
N SER A 129 3.12 -6.31 -5.62
CA SER A 129 2.30 -5.10 -5.52
C SER A 129 3.17 -3.89 -5.23
N LEU A 130 2.87 -2.74 -5.84
CA LEU A 130 3.65 -1.52 -5.66
C LEU A 130 2.89 -0.52 -4.80
N LEU A 131 3.59 0.10 -3.84
CA LEU A 131 3.08 1.24 -3.07
C LEU A 131 4.01 2.44 -3.26
N ALA A 132 3.56 3.38 -4.09
CA ALA A 132 4.30 4.56 -4.49
C ALA A 132 3.83 5.80 -3.72
N ARG A 133 4.69 6.38 -2.87
CA ARG A 133 4.40 7.63 -2.19
C ARG A 133 5.22 8.77 -2.80
N SER A 134 4.57 9.88 -3.20
CA SER A 134 5.24 11.09 -3.68
C SER A 134 6.27 10.75 -4.79
N ARG A 135 7.51 11.16 -4.65
CA ARG A 135 8.61 10.87 -5.60
C ARG A 135 8.86 9.37 -5.86
N GLY A 136 8.39 8.50 -4.97
CA GLY A 136 8.38 7.04 -5.20
C GLY A 136 7.61 6.63 -6.45
N GLY A 137 6.66 7.46 -6.89
CA GLY A 137 5.96 7.27 -8.15
C GLY A 137 6.92 7.18 -9.35
N LEU A 138 7.82 8.16 -9.52
CA LEU A 138 8.84 8.11 -10.58
C LEU A 138 9.66 6.83 -10.53
N MET A 139 10.06 6.42 -9.31
CA MET A 139 10.92 5.27 -9.09
C MET A 139 10.25 3.96 -9.49
N LEU A 140 9.05 3.72 -8.96
CA LEU A 140 8.34 2.46 -9.18
C LEU A 140 7.69 2.36 -10.55
N TYR A 141 7.09 3.44 -11.07
CA TYR A 141 6.48 3.39 -12.41
C TYR A 141 7.49 3.20 -13.52
N CYS A 142 8.68 3.84 -13.41
CA CYS A 142 9.74 3.61 -14.40
C CYS A 142 10.22 2.16 -14.40
N TRP A 143 10.32 1.53 -13.22
CA TRP A 143 10.68 0.12 -13.11
C TRP A 143 9.55 -0.80 -13.59
N ALA A 144 8.31 -0.51 -13.21
CA ALA A 144 7.13 -1.29 -13.58
C ALA A 144 6.90 -1.31 -15.10
N ALA A 145 7.09 -0.16 -15.78
CA ALA A 145 6.94 -0.08 -17.23
C ALA A 145 7.97 -0.93 -18.01
N GLU A 146 9.07 -1.32 -17.39
CA GLU A 146 10.08 -2.25 -17.94
C GLU A 146 9.85 -3.70 -17.52
N ASN A 147 8.96 -3.95 -16.54
CA ASN A 147 8.73 -5.27 -15.97
C ASN A 147 7.22 -5.48 -15.71
N PRO A 148 6.34 -5.20 -16.68
CA PRO A 148 4.89 -5.21 -16.43
C PRO A 148 4.37 -6.60 -16.01
N GLU A 149 5.01 -7.67 -16.47
CA GLU A 149 4.67 -9.05 -16.13
C GLU A 149 4.91 -9.40 -14.65
N LYS A 150 5.79 -8.65 -13.99
CA LYS A 150 6.13 -8.82 -12.57
C LYS A 150 5.19 -8.06 -11.64
N ILE A 151 4.26 -7.26 -12.18
CA ILE A 151 3.43 -6.37 -11.36
C ILE A 151 2.06 -7.00 -11.12
N ARG A 152 1.68 -7.05 -9.84
CA ARG A 152 0.35 -7.49 -9.40
C ARG A 152 -0.66 -6.35 -9.48
N CYS A 153 -0.33 -5.23 -8.86
CA CYS A 153 -1.07 -3.98 -8.90
C CYS A 153 -0.17 -2.80 -8.53
N ILE A 154 -0.62 -1.57 -8.80
CA ILE A 154 0.07 -0.36 -8.37
C ILE A 154 -0.87 0.49 -7.52
N THR A 155 -0.41 0.88 -6.31
CA THR A 155 -1.10 1.86 -5.48
C THR A 155 -0.24 3.10 -5.29
N GLY A 156 -0.88 4.28 -5.20
CA GLY A 156 -0.17 5.54 -5.10
C GLY A 156 -0.79 6.51 -4.10
N ILE A 157 0.04 7.09 -3.22
CA ILE A 157 -0.29 8.21 -2.36
C ILE A 157 0.36 9.45 -2.97
N TYR A 158 -0.45 10.32 -3.57
CA TYR A 158 -0.01 11.50 -4.35
C TYR A 158 1.29 11.27 -5.15
N PRO A 159 1.34 10.19 -5.97
CA PRO A 159 2.59 9.80 -6.61
C PRO A 159 3.00 10.81 -7.68
N VAL A 160 4.30 11.07 -7.76
CA VAL A 160 4.88 11.79 -8.88
C VAL A 160 4.97 10.84 -10.08
N CYS A 161 4.26 11.17 -11.15
CA CYS A 161 4.25 10.39 -12.38
C CYS A 161 4.75 11.17 -13.61
N ASN A 162 5.16 12.43 -13.40
CA ASN A 162 5.61 13.31 -14.49
C ASN A 162 6.87 14.09 -14.09
N LEU A 163 8.01 13.71 -14.65
CA LEU A 163 9.32 14.35 -14.44
C LEU A 163 9.32 15.85 -14.73
N ALA A 164 8.52 16.29 -15.69
CA ALA A 164 8.45 17.71 -16.06
C ALA A 164 7.71 18.53 -14.99
N SER A 165 6.74 17.93 -14.27
CA SER A 165 6.00 18.60 -13.20
C SER A 165 6.80 18.66 -11.90
N TYR A 166 7.45 17.54 -11.53
CA TYR A 166 8.28 17.39 -10.33
C TYR A 166 9.31 16.27 -10.56
N PRO A 167 10.55 16.44 -10.18
CA PRO A 167 11.18 17.63 -9.59
C PRO A 167 11.53 18.70 -10.62
N GLY A 168 11.14 18.51 -11.86
CA GLY A 168 11.56 19.25 -13.03
C GLY A 168 12.88 18.70 -13.63
N LEU A 169 13.01 18.82 -14.93
CA LEU A 169 14.11 18.17 -15.68
C LEU A 169 15.48 18.60 -15.21
N ARG A 170 15.65 19.88 -14.83
CA ARG A 170 16.90 20.41 -14.32
C ARG A 170 17.40 19.70 -13.06
N ARG A 171 16.49 19.29 -12.15
CA ARG A 171 16.86 18.55 -10.95
C ARG A 171 17.08 17.07 -11.22
N ALA A 172 16.29 16.49 -12.13
CA ALA A 172 16.34 15.07 -12.41
C ALA A 172 17.52 14.66 -13.29
N CYS A 173 17.96 15.50 -14.23
CA CYS A 173 18.89 15.14 -15.29
C CYS A 173 20.21 14.52 -14.79
N GLY A 174 20.76 15.01 -13.66
CA GLY A 174 21.97 14.44 -13.07
C GLY A 174 21.84 12.97 -12.66
N ALA A 175 20.66 12.56 -12.15
CA ALA A 175 20.40 11.17 -11.81
C ALA A 175 20.36 10.24 -13.05
N TYR A 176 20.11 10.80 -14.22
CA TYR A 176 20.12 10.09 -15.50
C TYR A 176 21.46 10.14 -16.22
N GLY A 177 22.47 10.86 -15.69
CA GLY A 177 23.73 11.10 -16.37
C GLY A 177 23.57 11.94 -17.66
N MET A 178 22.55 12.80 -17.71
CA MET A 178 22.14 13.59 -18.89
C MET A 178 22.18 15.09 -18.59
N THR A 179 22.29 15.90 -19.62
CA THR A 179 21.92 17.32 -19.54
C THR A 179 20.39 17.46 -19.50
N GLN A 180 19.90 18.64 -19.10
CA GLN A 180 18.47 18.92 -19.11
C GLN A 180 17.85 18.75 -20.51
N GLY A 181 18.54 19.19 -21.56
CA GLY A 181 18.09 19.06 -22.95
C GLY A 181 18.00 17.58 -23.38
N GLN A 182 19.06 16.81 -23.11
CA GLN A 182 19.04 15.37 -23.40
C GLN A 182 17.92 14.63 -22.68
N LEU A 183 17.65 14.97 -21.40
CA LEU A 183 16.55 14.35 -20.68
C LEU A 183 15.18 14.78 -21.25
N ALA A 184 15.05 16.03 -21.72
CA ALA A 184 13.83 16.50 -22.37
C ALA A 184 13.53 15.71 -23.66
N GLU A 185 14.53 15.46 -24.50
CA GLU A 185 14.40 14.64 -25.69
C GLU A 185 14.11 13.16 -25.39
N ALA A 186 14.59 12.68 -24.24
CA ALA A 186 14.44 11.29 -23.81
C ALA A 186 13.19 11.04 -22.95
N LEU A 187 12.30 12.04 -22.71
CA LEU A 187 11.15 11.91 -21.82
C LEU A 187 10.25 10.72 -22.16
N VAL A 188 9.98 10.47 -23.43
CA VAL A 188 9.17 9.33 -23.88
C VAL A 188 9.72 7.98 -23.37
N LYS A 189 11.02 7.89 -23.10
CA LYS A 189 11.69 6.69 -22.61
C LYS A 189 11.74 6.62 -21.08
N HIS A 190 11.50 7.75 -20.38
CA HIS A 190 11.77 7.84 -18.95
C HIS A 190 10.62 8.39 -18.11
N ASN A 191 9.66 9.07 -18.72
CA ASN A 191 8.58 9.71 -18.00
C ASN A 191 7.40 8.73 -17.80
N PRO A 192 6.98 8.42 -16.57
CA PRO A 192 5.91 7.46 -16.30
C PRO A 192 4.63 7.69 -17.10
N VAL A 193 4.14 8.95 -17.16
CA VAL A 193 2.89 9.28 -17.90
C VAL A 193 2.97 8.99 -19.41
N ASP A 194 4.18 8.85 -19.96
CA ASP A 194 4.42 8.54 -21.37
C ASP A 194 4.69 7.04 -21.63
N ARG A 195 4.68 6.21 -20.55
CA ARG A 195 5.06 4.79 -20.59
C ARG A 195 4.03 3.87 -19.97
N LEU A 196 2.76 4.21 -20.05
CA LEU A 196 1.67 3.45 -19.42
C LEU A 196 1.20 2.25 -20.25
N ALA A 197 1.43 2.28 -21.57
CA ALA A 197 0.92 1.24 -22.48
C ALA A 197 1.37 -0.19 -22.13
N PRO A 198 2.63 -0.48 -21.75
CA PRO A 198 3.02 -1.84 -21.34
C PRO A 198 2.25 -2.34 -20.11
N LEU A 199 1.99 -1.45 -19.14
CA LEU A 199 1.22 -1.79 -17.94
C LEU A 199 -0.25 -2.06 -18.29
N ALA A 200 -0.86 -1.28 -19.18
CA ALA A 200 -2.23 -1.48 -19.65
C ALA A 200 -2.36 -2.80 -20.43
N ALA A 201 -1.41 -3.09 -21.32
CA ALA A 201 -1.38 -4.35 -22.06
C ALA A 201 -1.23 -5.60 -21.16
N ALA A 202 -0.52 -5.45 -20.04
CA ALA A 202 -0.39 -6.51 -19.02
C ALA A 202 -1.59 -6.57 -18.07
N GLY A 203 -2.57 -5.68 -18.19
CA GLY A 203 -3.77 -5.63 -17.37
C GLY A 203 -3.50 -5.24 -15.90
N VAL A 204 -2.43 -4.47 -15.62
CA VAL A 204 -2.04 -4.10 -14.24
C VAL A 204 -3.07 -3.11 -13.67
N PRO A 205 -3.81 -3.45 -12.61
CA PRO A 205 -4.75 -2.53 -12.00
C PRO A 205 -4.03 -1.45 -11.18
N ILE A 206 -4.57 -0.22 -11.20
CA ILE A 206 -3.99 0.94 -10.53
C ILE A 206 -5.00 1.60 -9.61
N PHE A 207 -4.56 2.02 -8.41
CA PHE A 207 -5.32 2.87 -7.51
C PHE A 207 -4.45 4.02 -7.01
N HIS A 208 -4.93 5.27 -7.16
CA HIS A 208 -4.28 6.43 -6.55
C HIS A 208 -5.23 7.17 -5.61
N ILE A 209 -4.66 7.71 -4.51
CA ILE A 209 -5.28 8.75 -3.70
C ILE A 209 -4.46 10.03 -3.82
N HIS A 210 -5.10 11.17 -4.14
CA HIS A 210 -4.40 12.43 -4.42
C HIS A 210 -5.24 13.63 -4.02
N GLY A 211 -4.61 14.66 -3.44
CA GLY A 211 -5.30 15.90 -3.04
C GLY A 211 -5.56 16.85 -4.21
N ASP A 212 -6.74 17.47 -4.26
CA ASP A 212 -7.10 18.44 -5.30
C ASP A 212 -6.40 19.80 -5.16
N LYS A 213 -5.79 20.08 -3.99
CA LYS A 213 -5.02 21.30 -3.71
C LYS A 213 -3.51 21.06 -3.67
N ASP A 214 -3.04 19.93 -4.20
CA ASP A 214 -1.61 19.62 -4.24
C ASP A 214 -0.91 20.55 -5.24
N ARG A 215 -0.08 21.46 -4.70
CA ARG A 215 0.72 22.43 -5.48
C ARG A 215 2.16 21.96 -5.69
N VAL A 216 2.61 20.94 -4.95
CA VAL A 216 3.95 20.36 -5.08
C VAL A 216 3.97 19.33 -6.19
N VAL A 217 2.98 18.45 -6.18
CA VAL A 217 2.74 17.43 -7.19
C VAL A 217 1.32 17.63 -7.73
N PRO A 218 1.12 18.53 -8.70
CA PRO A 218 -0.22 18.88 -9.18
C PRO A 218 -0.99 17.66 -9.67
N LEU A 219 -2.21 17.45 -9.14
CA LEU A 219 -3.09 16.33 -9.49
C LEU A 219 -3.24 16.16 -11.00
N ALA A 220 -3.55 17.26 -11.70
CA ALA A 220 -3.81 17.25 -13.15
C ALA A 220 -2.60 16.81 -13.98
N ALA A 221 -1.37 17.09 -13.50
CA ALA A 221 -0.15 16.74 -14.23
C ALA A 221 0.41 15.36 -13.84
N ASN A 222 -0.13 14.72 -12.83
CA ASN A 222 0.33 13.42 -12.28
C ASN A 222 -0.80 12.39 -12.26
N SER A 223 -1.46 12.14 -11.13
CA SER A 223 -2.48 11.09 -11.04
C SER A 223 -3.66 11.31 -12.00
N GLY A 224 -4.06 12.55 -12.25
CA GLY A 224 -5.11 12.87 -13.23
C GLY A 224 -4.69 12.49 -14.65
N LEU A 225 -3.47 12.86 -15.04
CA LEU A 225 -2.93 12.54 -16.37
C LEU A 225 -2.70 11.02 -16.53
N VAL A 226 -2.25 10.34 -15.47
CA VAL A 226 -2.16 8.86 -15.48
C VAL A 226 -3.55 8.27 -15.70
N ALA A 227 -4.57 8.70 -14.96
CA ALA A 227 -5.93 8.16 -15.08
C ALA A 227 -6.50 8.34 -16.49
N GLU A 228 -6.32 9.54 -17.08
CA GLU A 228 -6.73 9.83 -18.45
C GLU A 228 -6.05 8.90 -19.47
N ARG A 229 -4.71 8.88 -19.47
CA ARG A 229 -3.92 8.14 -20.45
C ARG A 229 -4.03 6.62 -20.26
N TYR A 230 -4.10 6.16 -19.00
CA TYR A 230 -4.20 4.74 -18.71
C TYR A 230 -5.54 4.17 -19.15
N LYS A 231 -6.62 4.91 -18.92
CA LYS A 231 -7.96 4.58 -19.43
C LYS A 231 -8.00 4.57 -20.95
N ALA A 232 -7.38 5.57 -21.61
CA ALA A 232 -7.28 5.61 -23.06
C ALA A 232 -6.49 4.41 -23.64
N ALA A 233 -5.53 3.87 -22.88
CA ALA A 233 -4.79 2.65 -23.24
C ALA A 233 -5.53 1.34 -22.88
N GLY A 234 -6.78 1.41 -22.39
CA GLY A 234 -7.58 0.25 -21.99
C GLY A 234 -7.27 -0.30 -20.58
N GLY A 235 -6.45 0.40 -19.79
CA GLY A 235 -6.09 0.00 -18.44
C GLY A 235 -7.17 0.34 -17.40
N LEU A 236 -7.21 -0.44 -16.32
CA LEU A 236 -8.11 -0.24 -15.18
C LEU A 236 -7.44 0.63 -14.12
N MET A 237 -8.00 1.80 -13.84
CA MET A 237 -7.52 2.71 -12.81
C MET A 237 -8.65 3.34 -12.02
N GLU A 238 -8.51 3.29 -10.69
CA GLU A 238 -9.30 4.08 -9.74
C GLU A 238 -8.48 5.28 -9.26
N LEU A 239 -9.11 6.45 -9.21
CA LEU A 239 -8.53 7.68 -8.68
C LEU A 239 -9.45 8.25 -7.60
N GLU A 240 -8.99 8.25 -6.36
CA GLU A 240 -9.64 8.92 -5.24
C GLU A 240 -9.08 10.33 -5.09
N VAL A 241 -9.95 11.33 -5.19
CA VAL A 241 -9.57 12.73 -5.03
C VAL A 241 -9.92 13.20 -3.63
N ALA A 242 -8.91 13.48 -2.82
CA ALA A 242 -9.06 14.01 -1.46
C ALA A 242 -9.31 15.52 -1.51
N SER A 243 -10.57 15.91 -1.32
CA SER A 243 -11.00 17.32 -1.41
C SER A 243 -10.35 18.20 -0.35
N GLY A 244 -9.87 19.37 -0.76
CA GLY A 244 -9.20 20.35 0.09
C GLY A 244 -7.77 19.99 0.51
N GLN A 245 -7.25 18.81 0.13
CA GLN A 245 -5.94 18.36 0.57
C GLN A 245 -4.83 18.75 -0.42
N GLY A 246 -3.68 19.12 0.15
CA GLY A 246 -2.44 19.40 -0.58
C GLY A 246 -1.45 18.25 -0.50
N HIS A 247 -0.16 18.57 -0.78
CA HIS A 247 0.95 17.62 -0.56
C HIS A 247 1.36 17.60 0.90
N ASN A 248 0.54 17.03 1.74
CA ASN A 248 0.68 17.08 3.20
C ASN A 248 0.58 15.67 3.82
N MET A 249 0.69 15.62 5.14
CA MET A 249 0.62 14.38 5.92
C MET A 249 -0.79 14.15 6.48
N TRP A 250 -1.84 14.54 5.73
CA TRP A 250 -3.21 14.28 6.13
C TRP A 250 -3.42 12.78 6.35
N ARG A 251 -3.97 12.44 7.50
CA ARG A 251 -4.14 11.07 7.94
C ARG A 251 -4.91 10.20 6.94
N GLY A 252 -5.93 10.75 6.26
CA GLY A 252 -6.71 10.04 5.27
C GLY A 252 -5.91 9.51 4.07
N PHE A 253 -4.75 10.07 3.75
CA PHE A 253 -3.86 9.50 2.73
C PHE A 253 -3.22 8.19 3.16
N PHE A 254 -2.92 8.06 4.46
CA PHE A 254 -2.17 6.94 5.04
C PHE A 254 -3.08 5.91 5.72
N GLU A 255 -4.36 6.24 5.90
CA GLU A 255 -5.36 5.38 6.50
C GLU A 255 -6.56 5.17 5.55
N SER A 256 -6.32 5.22 4.24
CA SER A 256 -7.33 4.92 3.23
C SER A 256 -7.63 3.42 3.20
N GLU A 257 -8.80 3.05 3.73
CA GLU A 257 -9.30 1.65 3.65
C GLU A 257 -9.45 1.21 2.20
N ARG A 258 -9.85 2.12 1.30
CA ARG A 258 -10.00 1.79 -0.12
C ARG A 258 -8.67 1.40 -0.75
N LEU A 259 -7.59 2.16 -0.48
CA LEU A 259 -6.25 1.84 -0.97
C LEU A 259 -5.77 0.50 -0.42
N VAL A 260 -5.93 0.29 0.90
CA VAL A 260 -5.51 -0.96 1.55
C VAL A 260 -6.30 -2.14 1.00
N ASN A 261 -7.63 -2.04 0.92
CA ASN A 261 -8.48 -3.10 0.40
C ASN A 261 -8.16 -3.42 -1.06
N PHE A 262 -7.91 -2.40 -1.90
CA PHE A 262 -7.48 -2.58 -3.26
C PHE A 262 -6.17 -3.38 -3.32
N LEU A 263 -5.14 -2.94 -2.61
CA LEU A 263 -3.85 -3.63 -2.62
C LEU A 263 -3.96 -5.07 -2.11
N VAL A 264 -4.62 -5.28 -0.97
CA VAL A 264 -4.77 -6.60 -0.35
C VAL A 264 -5.54 -7.56 -1.27
N SER A 265 -6.61 -7.10 -1.93
CA SER A 265 -7.39 -7.94 -2.82
C SER A 265 -6.56 -8.51 -3.98
N TYR A 266 -5.69 -7.69 -4.56
CA TYR A 266 -4.80 -8.15 -5.62
C TYR A 266 -3.59 -8.94 -5.10
N ALA A 267 -2.97 -8.50 -3.99
CA ALA A 267 -1.77 -9.14 -3.46
C ALA A 267 -2.04 -10.54 -2.90
N ALA A 268 -3.16 -10.73 -2.19
CA ALA A 268 -3.53 -11.99 -1.57
C ALA A 268 -4.47 -12.85 -2.43
N ASP A 269 -4.81 -12.39 -3.66
CA ASP A 269 -5.73 -13.06 -4.59
C ASP A 269 -7.11 -13.36 -3.96
N VAL A 270 -7.63 -12.40 -3.17
CA VAL A 270 -8.95 -12.47 -2.53
C VAL A 270 -9.94 -11.50 -3.19
N PRO A 271 -11.25 -11.82 -3.25
CA PRO A 271 -12.23 -10.94 -3.85
C PRO A 271 -12.22 -9.53 -3.23
N TYR A 272 -12.25 -8.50 -4.08
CA TYR A 272 -12.35 -7.10 -3.65
C TYR A 272 -13.60 -6.92 -2.78
N GLY A 273 -13.42 -6.42 -1.56
CA GLY A 273 -14.48 -6.29 -0.56
C GLY A 273 -14.55 -7.43 0.48
N TYR A 274 -13.76 -8.48 0.33
CA TYR A 274 -13.68 -9.59 1.31
C TYR A 274 -12.67 -9.31 2.45
N VAL A 275 -12.06 -8.15 2.49
CA VAL A 275 -11.23 -7.78 3.64
C VAL A 275 -12.18 -7.63 4.81
N GLY A 276 -12.35 -8.74 5.53
CA GLY A 276 -13.22 -8.87 6.67
C GLY A 276 -12.93 -7.76 7.67
N SER A 277 -13.97 -7.33 8.34
CA SER A 277 -13.92 -6.33 9.39
C SER A 277 -12.68 -6.56 10.27
N TRP A 278 -11.63 -5.79 10.01
CA TRP A 278 -10.52 -5.60 10.93
C TRP A 278 -11.08 -4.81 12.13
N ARG A 279 -11.82 -5.50 13.03
CA ARG A 279 -12.27 -4.98 14.31
C ARG A 279 -11.35 -5.48 15.40
#